data_55386cc131f2175b1ff4af18750aac54
#
_entry.id   55386cc131f2175b1ff4af18750aac54
#
_cell.length_a   1.000
_cell.length_b   1.000
_cell.length_c   1.000
_cell.angle_alpha   90.00
_cell.angle_beta   90.00
_cell.angle_gamma   90.00
#
_symmetry.space_group_name_H-M   'P 1'
#
loop_
_entity.id
_entity.type
_entity.pdbx_description
1 polymer ?
#
loop_
_entity_poly.entity_id
_entity_poly.type
_entity_poly.pdbx_seq_one_letter_code
_entity_poly.pdbx_strand_id
1 'polypeptide(L)'
;MRAVPSSPTIRPVPVAFSVKPTLIGERVLLRPFVDDDVAAFQAVLADPEVARLTGSPPGEGSDPGRLRAWYSSRNAQTDRLDLAVVDRATGACVGEVVLNEWDGPNRSCNFRTLIGPAGRDRGLGTEAVRLVVGYGFERLELHRISLEVFAFNPRARRVYEKVGFVAEGMLRQVLRDGGGWVDATVMSILAPEWAVHRGHPHS
;
A
#
# COMPACT_ATOMS: atom_id res chain seq x y z
N MET A 1 -28.89 -44.62 10.56
CA MET A 1 -27.53 -44.09 10.39
C MET A 1 -27.64 -42.82 9.53
N ARG A 2 -27.46 -41.64 10.12
CA ARG A 2 -27.40 -40.38 9.36
C ARG A 2 -25.94 -40.17 8.93
N ALA A 3 -25.73 -39.98 7.63
CA ALA A 3 -24.41 -39.66 7.10
C ALA A 3 -23.93 -38.28 7.66
N VAL A 4 -22.74 -38.27 8.24
CA VAL A 4 -22.05 -37.06 8.64
C VAL A 4 -21.60 -36.31 7.36
N PRO A 5 -21.93 -35.04 7.17
CA PRO A 5 -21.45 -34.29 6.00
C PRO A 5 -19.92 -34.21 6.09
N SER A 6 -19.26 -34.57 4.99
CA SER A 6 -17.81 -34.41 4.83
C SER A 6 -17.41 -32.95 5.01
N SER A 7 -16.45 -32.70 5.90
CA SER A 7 -15.86 -31.37 6.10
C SER A 7 -15.33 -30.83 4.76
N PRO A 8 -15.55 -29.56 4.46
CA PRO A 8 -15.01 -28.96 3.24
C PRO A 8 -13.49 -29.06 3.26
N THR A 9 -12.92 -29.61 2.19
CA THR A 9 -11.47 -29.66 1.99
C THR A 9 -10.97 -28.22 1.85
N ILE A 10 -10.30 -27.71 2.88
CA ILE A 10 -9.63 -26.42 2.84
C ILE A 10 -8.52 -26.55 1.79
N ARG A 11 -8.70 -25.94 0.62
CA ARG A 11 -7.61 -25.79 -0.35
C ARG A 11 -6.48 -25.01 0.32
N PRO A 12 -5.20 -25.44 0.22
CA PRO A 12 -4.10 -24.63 0.71
C PRO A 12 -4.16 -23.27 -0.01
N VAL A 13 -4.30 -22.19 0.78
CA VAL A 13 -4.23 -20.82 0.27
C VAL A 13 -2.81 -20.66 -0.30
N PRO A 14 -2.63 -20.30 -1.56
CA PRO A 14 -1.30 -20.04 -2.12
C PRO A 14 -0.57 -19.05 -1.24
N VAL A 15 0.75 -19.19 -1.09
CA VAL A 15 1.59 -18.20 -0.41
C VAL A 15 1.49 -16.89 -1.22
N ALA A 16 0.63 -15.99 -0.76
CA ALA A 16 0.10 -14.87 -1.55
C ALA A 16 1.20 -13.95 -2.10
N PHE A 17 2.30 -13.76 -1.35
CA PHE A 17 3.31 -12.76 -1.66
C PHE A 17 4.70 -13.34 -1.96
N SER A 18 4.79 -14.61 -2.30
CA SER A 18 6.07 -15.26 -2.67
C SER A 18 6.66 -14.70 -3.96
N VAL A 19 5.82 -14.22 -4.89
CA VAL A 19 6.25 -13.56 -6.11
C VAL A 19 6.13 -12.05 -5.95
N LYS A 20 7.23 -11.33 -6.19
CA LYS A 20 7.26 -9.86 -6.20
C LYS A 20 7.12 -9.40 -7.65
N PRO A 21 5.94 -8.89 -8.06
CA PRO A 21 5.68 -8.55 -9.46
C PRO A 21 6.36 -7.25 -9.86
N THR A 22 6.50 -7.07 -11.17
CA THR A 22 6.64 -5.76 -11.80
C THR A 22 5.31 -5.41 -12.45
N LEU A 23 4.70 -4.29 -12.04
CA LEU A 23 3.43 -3.80 -12.55
C LEU A 23 3.69 -2.51 -13.35
N ILE A 24 3.27 -2.50 -14.61
CA ILE A 24 3.56 -1.41 -15.54
C ILE A 24 2.28 -0.61 -15.77
N GLY A 25 2.29 0.66 -15.35
CA GLY A 25 1.25 1.65 -15.65
C GLY A 25 1.67 2.59 -16.79
N GLU A 26 0.88 3.61 -17.02
CA GLU A 26 1.21 4.66 -18.01
C GLU A 26 2.37 5.55 -17.53
N ARG A 27 2.30 6.00 -16.28
CA ARG A 27 3.21 6.98 -15.66
C ARG A 27 4.12 6.36 -14.63
N VAL A 28 3.71 5.23 -14.01
CA VAL A 28 4.47 4.57 -12.96
C VAL A 28 4.84 3.14 -13.34
N LEU A 29 5.97 2.70 -12.77
CA LEU A 29 6.39 1.32 -12.71
C LEU A 29 6.46 0.93 -11.24
N LEU A 30 5.76 -0.13 -10.84
CA LEU A 30 5.90 -0.72 -9.51
C LEU A 30 6.78 -1.95 -9.62
N ARG A 31 7.84 -2.05 -8.84
CA ARG A 31 8.76 -3.19 -8.83
C ARG A 31 9.38 -3.40 -7.46
N PRO A 32 9.96 -4.56 -7.16
CA PRO A 32 10.77 -4.73 -5.96
C PRO A 32 11.85 -3.65 -5.85
N PHE A 33 12.17 -3.29 -4.60
CA PHE A 33 13.27 -2.36 -4.33
C PHE A 33 14.60 -2.95 -4.79
N VAL A 34 15.46 -2.09 -5.33
CA VAL A 34 16.86 -2.38 -5.67
C VAL A 34 17.79 -1.42 -4.92
N ASP A 35 19.07 -1.74 -4.87
CA ASP A 35 20.07 -0.94 -4.13
C ASP A 35 20.13 0.52 -4.61
N ASP A 36 19.91 0.75 -5.89
CA ASP A 36 19.91 2.10 -6.49
C ASP A 36 18.76 2.99 -6.00
N ASP A 37 17.69 2.40 -5.46
CA ASP A 37 16.57 3.16 -4.91
C ASP A 37 16.90 3.79 -3.54
N VAL A 38 17.89 3.28 -2.83
CA VAL A 38 18.18 3.67 -1.44
C VAL A 38 18.40 5.17 -1.30
N ALA A 39 19.19 5.78 -2.17
CA ALA A 39 19.49 7.22 -2.09
C ALA A 39 18.24 8.08 -2.35
N ALA A 40 17.45 7.74 -3.37
CA ALA A 40 16.20 8.44 -3.68
C ALA A 40 15.19 8.29 -2.55
N PHE A 41 15.08 7.09 -1.98
CA PHE A 41 14.13 6.80 -0.91
C PHE A 41 14.54 7.44 0.42
N GLN A 42 15.83 7.58 0.69
CA GLN A 42 16.32 8.37 1.84
C GLN A 42 15.86 9.83 1.75
N ALA A 43 15.94 10.44 0.56
CA ALA A 43 15.46 11.80 0.35
C ALA A 43 13.95 11.91 0.60
N VAL A 44 13.17 10.89 0.24
CA VAL A 44 11.73 10.80 0.53
C VAL A 44 11.48 10.73 2.02
N LEU A 45 12.19 9.87 2.76
CA LEU A 45 12.02 9.69 4.21
C LEU A 45 12.55 10.89 5.02
N ALA A 46 13.49 11.65 4.48
CA ALA A 46 14.01 12.87 5.13
C ALA A 46 13.03 14.06 5.06
N ASP A 47 11.99 13.98 4.23
CA ASP A 47 10.98 15.03 4.13
C ASP A 47 10.11 15.06 5.41
N PRO A 48 10.08 16.18 6.15
CA PRO A 48 9.29 16.29 7.39
C PRO A 48 7.78 16.08 7.17
N GLU A 49 7.26 16.45 6.00
CA GLU A 49 5.86 16.22 5.68
C GLU A 49 5.59 14.72 5.51
N VAL A 50 6.51 13.97 4.90
CA VAL A 50 6.40 12.50 4.80
C VAL A 50 6.36 11.88 6.19
N ALA A 51 7.29 12.20 7.06
CA ALA A 51 7.33 11.70 8.43
C ALA A 51 6.00 11.95 9.15
N ARG A 52 5.49 13.20 9.06
CA ARG A 52 4.21 13.56 9.65
C ARG A 52 3.03 12.79 9.05
N LEU A 53 2.95 12.70 7.71
CA LEU A 53 1.84 12.04 7.00
C LEU A 53 1.79 10.53 7.21
N THR A 54 2.92 9.90 7.57
CA THR A 54 3.02 8.47 7.86
C THR A 54 2.99 8.14 9.36
N GLY A 55 3.07 9.15 10.22
CA GLY A 55 3.20 8.98 11.67
C GLY A 55 4.56 8.39 12.07
N SER A 56 5.57 8.47 11.19
CA SER A 56 6.91 7.94 11.44
C SER A 56 7.70 8.88 12.35
N PRO A 57 8.58 8.34 13.22
CA PRO A 57 9.49 9.16 14.01
C PRO A 57 10.41 10.01 13.12
N PRO A 58 10.75 11.25 13.53
CA PRO A 58 11.73 12.07 12.81
C PRO A 58 13.09 11.37 12.70
N GLY A 59 13.67 11.37 11.49
CA GLY A 59 14.98 10.75 11.22
C GLY A 59 14.95 9.23 10.97
N GLU A 60 13.78 8.62 10.93
CA GLU A 60 13.66 7.24 10.48
C GLU A 60 14.14 7.14 9.02
N GLY A 61 15.00 6.15 8.74
CA GLY A 61 15.56 5.95 7.39
C GLY A 61 16.81 6.79 7.05
N SER A 62 17.38 7.53 8.00
CA SER A 62 18.60 8.33 7.78
C SER A 62 19.85 7.48 7.51
N ASP A 63 19.87 6.22 7.95
CA ASP A 63 21.00 5.28 7.74
C ASP A 63 20.79 4.46 6.45
N PRO A 64 21.65 4.66 5.41
CA PRO A 64 21.53 3.92 4.12
C PRO A 64 21.70 2.42 4.28
N GLY A 65 22.57 1.99 5.19
CA GLY A 65 22.83 0.57 5.43
C GLY A 65 21.61 -0.15 6.02
N ARG A 66 20.98 0.47 7.01
CA ARG A 66 19.74 -0.03 7.61
C ARG A 66 18.59 -0.05 6.60
N LEU A 67 18.47 0.99 5.77
CA LEU A 67 17.44 1.08 4.77
C LEU A 67 17.59 -0.02 3.70
N ARG A 68 18.83 -0.23 3.21
CA ARG A 68 19.14 -1.32 2.28
C ARG A 68 18.78 -2.69 2.87
N ALA A 69 19.24 -2.97 4.10
CA ALA A 69 18.93 -4.22 4.79
C ALA A 69 17.43 -4.40 5.00
N TRP A 70 16.71 -3.33 5.32
CA TRP A 70 15.25 -3.35 5.45
C TRP A 70 14.58 -3.81 4.17
N TYR A 71 14.82 -3.16 3.03
CA TYR A 71 14.16 -3.50 1.76
C TYR A 71 14.60 -4.85 1.20
N SER A 72 15.88 -5.23 1.34
CA SER A 72 16.32 -6.58 0.99
C SER A 72 15.55 -7.64 1.78
N SER A 73 15.33 -7.41 3.07
CA SER A 73 14.54 -8.32 3.91
C SER A 73 13.07 -8.40 3.48
N ARG A 74 12.48 -7.27 3.02
CA ARG A 74 11.08 -7.23 2.57
C ARG A 74 10.86 -8.01 1.28
N ASN A 75 11.81 -7.94 0.36
CA ASN A 75 11.75 -8.72 -0.87
C ASN A 75 11.71 -10.24 -0.63
N ALA A 76 12.29 -10.72 0.47
CA ALA A 76 12.30 -12.13 0.85
C ALA A 76 11.03 -12.60 1.61
N GLN A 77 10.22 -11.69 2.15
CA GLN A 77 9.03 -12.05 2.93
C GLN A 77 7.89 -12.53 2.04
N THR A 78 7.10 -13.48 2.55
CA THR A 78 6.01 -14.11 1.79
C THR A 78 4.61 -13.74 2.30
N ASP A 79 4.54 -12.90 3.31
CA ASP A 79 3.32 -12.43 3.98
C ASP A 79 3.02 -10.95 3.69
N ARG A 80 3.81 -10.32 2.82
CA ARG A 80 3.67 -8.91 2.43
C ARG A 80 4.25 -8.63 1.03
N LEU A 81 3.82 -7.53 0.45
CA LEU A 81 4.29 -7.01 -0.82
C LEU A 81 4.70 -5.54 -0.65
N ASP A 82 5.99 -5.26 -0.81
CA ASP A 82 6.53 -3.91 -0.79
C ASP A 82 7.10 -3.61 -2.18
N LEU A 83 6.60 -2.59 -2.85
CA LEU A 83 7.05 -2.20 -4.18
C LEU A 83 7.45 -0.73 -4.21
N ALA A 84 8.60 -0.46 -4.82
CA ALA A 84 9.01 0.88 -5.18
C ALA A 84 8.06 1.47 -6.24
N VAL A 85 7.70 2.73 -6.07
CA VAL A 85 6.99 3.52 -7.09
C VAL A 85 8.02 4.29 -7.89
N VAL A 86 8.21 3.91 -9.15
CA VAL A 86 9.17 4.54 -10.07
C VAL A 86 8.42 5.39 -11.08
N ASP A 87 8.78 6.67 -11.18
CA ASP A 87 8.29 7.57 -12.22
C ASP A 87 8.89 7.16 -13.58
N ARG A 88 8.06 6.72 -14.51
CA ARG A 88 8.52 6.25 -15.82
C ARG A 88 9.13 7.34 -16.69
N ALA A 89 8.80 8.59 -16.45
CA ALA A 89 9.36 9.71 -17.21
C ALA A 89 10.81 10.01 -16.83
N THR A 90 11.19 9.75 -15.57
CA THR A 90 12.53 10.09 -15.04
C THR A 90 13.36 8.87 -14.67
N GLY A 91 12.73 7.71 -14.48
CA GLY A 91 13.36 6.51 -13.92
C GLY A 91 13.60 6.59 -12.40
N ALA A 92 13.20 7.68 -11.74
CA ALA A 92 13.46 7.87 -10.32
C ALA A 92 12.43 7.14 -9.43
N CYS A 93 12.89 6.53 -8.34
CA CYS A 93 12.04 6.07 -7.26
C CYS A 93 11.47 7.28 -6.52
N VAL A 94 10.13 7.38 -6.45
CA VAL A 94 9.42 8.51 -5.84
C VAL A 94 8.59 8.11 -4.62
N GLY A 95 8.58 6.83 -4.25
CA GLY A 95 7.81 6.35 -3.11
C GLY A 95 7.68 4.83 -3.06
N GLU A 96 6.74 4.37 -2.25
CA GLU A 96 6.39 2.96 -2.13
C GLU A 96 4.88 2.74 -2.04
N VAL A 97 4.46 1.52 -2.37
CA VAL A 97 3.17 0.93 -2.04
C VAL A 97 3.38 -0.41 -1.36
N VAL A 98 2.56 -0.69 -0.35
CA VAL A 98 2.71 -1.88 0.49
C VAL A 98 1.35 -2.55 0.70
N LEU A 99 1.29 -3.88 0.53
CA LEU A 99 0.25 -4.73 1.07
C LEU A 99 0.88 -5.56 2.19
N ASN A 100 0.36 -5.47 3.41
CA ASN A 100 0.88 -6.16 4.60
C ASN A 100 -0.26 -6.65 5.50
N GLU A 101 0.09 -7.21 6.66
CA GLU A 101 -0.90 -7.75 7.59
C GLU A 101 -1.83 -8.78 6.91
N TRP A 102 -1.20 -9.71 6.19
CA TRP A 102 -1.89 -10.75 5.46
C TRP A 102 -2.67 -11.69 6.38
N ASP A 103 -3.98 -11.72 6.21
CA ASP A 103 -4.90 -12.69 6.82
C ASP A 103 -5.39 -13.65 5.74
N GLY A 104 -4.73 -14.81 5.63
CA GLY A 104 -5.02 -15.80 4.61
C GLY A 104 -6.44 -16.36 4.66
N PRO A 105 -6.94 -16.80 5.83
CA PRO A 105 -8.30 -17.29 6.00
C PRO A 105 -9.37 -16.30 5.53
N ASN A 106 -9.20 -15.02 5.82
CA ASN A 106 -10.13 -13.94 5.46
C ASN A 106 -9.80 -13.30 4.09
N ARG A 107 -8.68 -13.70 3.46
CA ARG A 107 -8.19 -13.11 2.19
C ARG A 107 -8.15 -11.59 2.26
N SER A 108 -7.61 -11.06 3.35
CA SER A 108 -7.54 -9.62 3.59
C SER A 108 -6.12 -9.16 3.89
N CYS A 109 -5.86 -7.89 3.62
CA CYS A 109 -4.62 -7.24 4.01
C CYS A 109 -4.84 -5.75 4.26
N ASN A 110 -3.84 -5.13 4.89
CA ASN A 110 -3.74 -3.70 5.03
C ASN A 110 -2.92 -3.11 3.86
N PHE A 111 -3.26 -1.90 3.44
CA PHE A 111 -2.58 -1.14 2.41
C PHE A 111 -1.91 0.10 3.00
N ARG A 112 -0.68 0.35 2.58
CA ARG A 112 0.06 1.57 2.90
C ARG A 112 0.69 2.15 1.64
N THR A 113 0.82 3.48 1.59
CA THR A 113 1.57 4.16 0.54
C THR A 113 2.27 5.39 1.08
N LEU A 114 3.39 5.69 0.46
CA LEU A 114 4.20 6.86 0.71
C LEU A 114 4.68 7.39 -0.63
N ILE A 115 4.39 8.67 -0.92
CA ILE A 115 4.85 9.36 -2.12
C ILE A 115 5.61 10.62 -1.70
N GLY A 116 6.87 10.68 -2.06
CA GLY A 116 7.74 11.83 -1.81
C GLY A 116 7.36 13.06 -2.64
N PRO A 117 7.96 14.22 -2.34
CA PRO A 117 7.64 15.48 -3.02
C PRO A 117 7.73 15.40 -4.54
N ALA A 118 8.73 14.72 -5.08
CA ALA A 118 8.92 14.58 -6.53
C ALA A 118 7.79 13.82 -7.26
N GLY A 119 7.03 12.99 -6.54
CA GLY A 119 5.94 12.20 -7.09
C GLY A 119 4.55 12.79 -6.88
N ARG A 120 4.43 13.86 -6.08
CA ARG A 120 3.14 14.45 -5.70
C ARG A 120 2.52 15.28 -6.84
N ASP A 121 1.19 15.41 -6.81
CA ASP A 121 0.37 16.28 -7.68
C ASP A 121 0.52 16.02 -9.20
N ARG A 122 1.05 14.82 -9.56
CA ARG A 122 1.28 14.36 -10.94
C ARG A 122 0.45 13.13 -11.30
N GLY A 123 -0.45 12.71 -10.43
CA GLY A 123 -1.28 11.50 -10.62
C GLY A 123 -0.57 10.18 -10.33
N LEU A 124 0.74 10.20 -10.05
CA LEU A 124 1.55 8.98 -9.86
C LEU A 124 1.03 8.14 -8.69
N GLY A 125 0.68 8.78 -7.56
CA GLY A 125 0.15 8.08 -6.39
C GLY A 125 -1.19 7.38 -6.68
N THR A 126 -2.10 8.03 -7.40
CA THR A 126 -3.40 7.44 -7.75
C THR A 126 -3.24 6.21 -8.63
N GLU A 127 -2.36 6.30 -9.64
CA GLU A 127 -2.07 5.17 -10.53
C GLU A 127 -1.38 4.02 -9.79
N ALA A 128 -0.41 4.34 -8.93
CA ALA A 128 0.28 3.33 -8.11
C ALA A 128 -0.68 2.56 -7.20
N VAL A 129 -1.58 3.28 -6.51
CA VAL A 129 -2.62 2.65 -5.67
C VAL A 129 -3.52 1.75 -6.51
N ARG A 130 -3.98 2.21 -7.67
CA ARG A 130 -4.85 1.44 -8.57
C ARG A 130 -4.18 0.16 -9.04
N LEU A 131 -2.91 0.22 -9.44
CA LEU A 131 -2.17 -0.94 -9.93
C LEU A 131 -2.00 -2.01 -8.84
N VAL A 132 -1.59 -1.62 -7.63
CA VAL A 132 -1.35 -2.60 -6.56
C VAL A 132 -2.65 -3.16 -6.00
N VAL A 133 -3.71 -2.36 -5.90
CA VAL A 133 -5.06 -2.81 -5.49
C VAL A 133 -5.61 -3.80 -6.52
N GLY A 134 -5.49 -3.47 -7.82
CA GLY A 134 -5.87 -4.38 -8.91
C GLY A 134 -5.12 -5.70 -8.84
N TYR A 135 -3.80 -5.67 -8.64
CA TYR A 135 -3.01 -6.88 -8.44
C TYR A 135 -3.49 -7.71 -7.25
N GLY A 136 -3.81 -7.04 -6.12
CA GLY A 136 -4.35 -7.69 -4.94
C GLY A 136 -5.63 -8.48 -5.22
N PHE A 137 -6.59 -7.89 -5.93
CA PHE A 137 -7.85 -8.55 -6.23
C PHE A 137 -7.76 -9.56 -7.37
N GLU A 138 -7.03 -9.24 -8.44
CA GLU A 138 -7.05 -10.02 -9.67
C GLU A 138 -6.03 -11.17 -9.70
N ARG A 139 -4.94 -11.05 -8.92
CA ARG A 139 -3.85 -12.04 -8.89
C ARG A 139 -3.69 -12.74 -7.57
N LEU A 140 -3.92 -12.04 -6.46
CA LEU A 140 -3.83 -12.62 -5.12
C LEU A 140 -5.20 -13.06 -4.58
N GLU A 141 -6.27 -12.82 -5.34
CA GLU A 141 -7.65 -13.20 -4.99
C GLU A 141 -8.08 -12.67 -3.61
N LEU A 142 -7.59 -11.49 -3.23
CA LEU A 142 -8.00 -10.84 -1.99
C LEU A 142 -9.52 -10.59 -2.02
N HIS A 143 -10.13 -10.62 -0.86
CA HIS A 143 -11.53 -10.24 -0.69
C HIS A 143 -11.65 -8.79 -0.20
N ARG A 144 -10.68 -8.34 0.61
CA ARG A 144 -10.71 -7.04 1.27
C ARG A 144 -9.30 -6.42 1.35
N ILE A 145 -9.22 -5.14 1.06
CA ILE A 145 -8.03 -4.33 1.32
C ILE A 145 -8.46 -3.14 2.18
N SER A 146 -7.83 -2.93 3.34
CA SER A 146 -8.13 -1.83 4.25
C SER A 146 -6.94 -0.91 4.43
N LEU A 147 -7.19 0.30 4.93
CA LEU A 147 -6.18 1.29 5.25
C LEU A 147 -6.68 2.24 6.35
N GLU A 148 -5.76 2.98 6.93
CA GLU A 148 -6.04 4.13 7.78
C GLU A 148 -5.45 5.40 7.15
N VAL A 149 -6.18 6.51 7.26
CA VAL A 149 -5.71 7.82 6.80
C VAL A 149 -5.96 8.87 7.89
N PHE A 150 -4.90 9.57 8.30
CA PHE A 150 -4.98 10.62 9.31
C PHE A 150 -5.81 11.81 8.84
N ALA A 151 -6.55 12.43 9.74
CA ALA A 151 -7.47 13.53 9.45
C ALA A 151 -6.79 14.73 8.76
N PHE A 152 -5.50 14.97 9.01
CA PHE A 152 -4.73 16.03 8.35
C PHE A 152 -4.22 15.66 6.95
N ASN A 153 -4.52 14.46 6.43
CA ASN A 153 -4.10 14.02 5.09
C ASN A 153 -5.28 13.88 4.11
N PRO A 154 -6.04 14.97 3.83
CA PRO A 154 -7.18 14.91 2.91
C PRO A 154 -6.77 14.61 1.48
N ARG A 155 -5.49 14.83 1.11
CA ARG A 155 -4.96 14.48 -0.21
C ARG A 155 -4.92 12.98 -0.42
N ALA A 156 -4.37 12.22 0.52
CA ALA A 156 -4.35 10.76 0.44
C ALA A 156 -5.78 10.19 0.46
N ARG A 157 -6.65 10.71 1.33
CA ARG A 157 -8.05 10.29 1.39
C ARG A 157 -8.73 10.43 0.02
N ARG A 158 -8.58 11.55 -0.68
CA ARG A 158 -9.13 11.75 -2.04
C ARG A 158 -8.56 10.76 -3.06
N VAL A 159 -7.29 10.37 -2.93
CA VAL A 159 -6.70 9.33 -3.78
C VAL A 159 -7.39 7.99 -3.56
N TYR A 160 -7.61 7.61 -2.30
CA TYR A 160 -8.26 6.35 -1.95
C TYR A 160 -9.73 6.31 -2.42
N GLU A 161 -10.48 7.40 -2.19
CA GLU A 161 -11.85 7.54 -2.68
C GLU A 161 -11.95 7.41 -4.21
N LYS A 162 -11.01 8.00 -4.97
CA LYS A 162 -10.92 7.85 -6.44
C LYS A 162 -10.63 6.42 -6.90
N VAL A 163 -9.95 5.62 -6.10
CA VAL A 163 -9.69 4.21 -6.40
C VAL A 163 -10.87 3.32 -6.02
N GLY A 164 -11.79 3.81 -5.19
CA GLY A 164 -13.00 3.11 -4.78
C GLY A 164 -13.02 2.69 -3.31
N PHE A 165 -12.08 3.16 -2.50
CA PHE A 165 -12.13 2.92 -1.05
C PHE A 165 -13.31 3.68 -0.43
N VAL A 166 -14.02 3.02 0.47
CA VAL A 166 -15.15 3.54 1.23
C VAL A 166 -14.74 3.74 2.69
N ALA A 167 -15.14 4.87 3.29
CA ALA A 167 -14.91 5.11 4.71
C ALA A 167 -15.87 4.25 5.55
N GLU A 168 -15.32 3.52 6.52
CA GLU A 168 -16.08 2.63 7.41
C GLU A 168 -16.26 3.18 8.81
N GLY A 169 -15.31 4.01 9.26
CA GLY A 169 -15.35 4.55 10.61
C GLY A 169 -14.18 5.47 10.92
N MET A 170 -14.15 5.95 12.16
CA MET A 170 -13.11 6.84 12.64
C MET A 170 -12.50 6.27 13.92
N LEU A 171 -11.18 6.19 13.93
CA LEU A 171 -10.39 5.93 15.12
C LEU A 171 -10.06 7.27 15.78
N ARG A 172 -10.50 7.45 17.01
CA ARG A 172 -10.28 8.71 17.71
C ARG A 172 -8.91 8.74 18.38
N GLN A 173 -8.18 9.84 18.17
CA GLN A 173 -6.97 10.17 18.91
C GLN A 173 -5.86 9.10 18.82
N VAL A 174 -5.63 8.55 17.63
CA VAL A 174 -4.69 7.43 17.40
C VAL A 174 -3.25 7.89 17.19
N LEU A 175 -3.04 9.16 16.87
CA LEU A 175 -1.70 9.72 16.65
C LEU A 175 -1.48 10.96 17.52
N ARG A 176 -0.30 11.08 18.12
CA ARG A 176 0.14 12.30 18.77
C ARG A 176 0.93 13.16 17.79
N ASP A 177 0.43 14.37 17.50
CA ASP A 177 1.07 15.32 16.58
C ASP A 177 1.09 16.73 17.20
N GLY A 178 2.27 17.36 17.27
CA GLY A 178 2.45 18.73 17.74
C GLY A 178 1.88 19.03 19.15
N GLY A 179 1.85 18.04 20.04
CA GLY A 179 1.28 18.18 21.41
C GLY A 179 -0.24 17.93 21.49
N GLY A 180 -0.92 17.72 20.36
CA GLY A 180 -2.34 17.30 20.26
C GLY A 180 -2.50 15.84 19.88
N TRP A 181 -3.77 15.45 19.71
CA TRP A 181 -4.16 14.12 19.24
C TRP A 181 -4.90 14.24 17.90
N VAL A 182 -4.71 13.27 17.04
CA VAL A 182 -5.25 13.23 15.68
C VAL A 182 -6.05 11.95 15.48
N ASP A 183 -7.21 12.10 14.85
CA ASP A 183 -8.05 10.99 14.44
C ASP A 183 -7.56 10.39 13.12
N ALA A 184 -7.93 9.12 12.85
CA ALA A 184 -7.77 8.50 11.56
C ALA A 184 -9.11 7.96 11.05
N THR A 185 -9.32 8.06 9.74
CA THR A 185 -10.44 7.39 9.07
C THR A 185 -9.98 6.00 8.62
N VAL A 186 -10.73 4.96 9.01
CA VAL A 186 -10.58 3.61 8.47
C VAL A 186 -11.33 3.55 7.14
N MET A 187 -10.67 3.07 6.11
CA MET A 187 -11.26 2.87 4.79
C MET A 187 -10.98 1.47 4.27
N SER A 188 -11.85 0.95 3.43
CA SER A 188 -11.63 -0.32 2.75
C SER A 188 -12.22 -0.33 1.35
N ILE A 189 -11.79 -1.31 0.57
CA ILE A 189 -12.39 -1.68 -0.71
C ILE A 189 -12.55 -3.20 -0.75
N LEU A 190 -13.67 -3.67 -1.28
CA LEU A 190 -14.00 -5.09 -1.40
C LEU A 190 -13.87 -5.56 -2.86
N ALA A 191 -13.62 -6.84 -3.07
CA ALA A 191 -13.50 -7.43 -4.40
C ALA A 191 -14.70 -7.14 -5.33
N PRO A 192 -15.97 -7.18 -4.88
CA PRO A 192 -17.11 -6.79 -5.71
C PRO A 192 -17.12 -5.31 -6.12
N GLU A 193 -16.66 -4.42 -5.21
CA GLU A 193 -16.57 -2.98 -5.48
C GLU A 193 -15.47 -2.69 -6.51
N TRP A 194 -14.30 -3.36 -6.38
CA TRP A 194 -13.24 -3.28 -7.37
C TRP A 194 -13.71 -3.68 -8.76
N ALA A 195 -14.51 -4.74 -8.87
CA ALA A 195 -15.04 -5.19 -10.15
C ALA A 195 -15.87 -4.11 -10.89
N VAL A 196 -16.50 -3.20 -10.14
CA VAL A 196 -17.22 -2.04 -10.69
C VAL A 196 -16.25 -0.92 -11.06
N HIS A 197 -15.31 -0.59 -10.16
CA HIS A 197 -14.39 0.56 -10.31
C HIS A 197 -13.30 0.36 -11.37
N ARG A 198 -12.84 -0.88 -11.61
CA ARG A 198 -11.77 -1.18 -12.59
C ARG A 198 -12.14 -0.81 -14.04
N GLY A 199 -13.42 -0.74 -14.37
CA GLY A 199 -13.95 -0.48 -15.71
C GLY A 199 -14.19 0.99 -16.04
N HIS A 200 -14.02 1.92 -15.10
CA HIS A 200 -14.24 3.34 -15.33
C HIS A 200 -12.89 4.03 -15.61
N PRO A 201 -12.58 4.36 -16.88
CA PRO A 201 -11.48 5.27 -17.16
C PRO A 201 -11.86 6.65 -16.62
N HIS A 202 -10.86 7.37 -16.12
CA HIS A 202 -10.99 8.63 -15.40
C HIS A 202 -11.81 9.71 -16.11
N SER A 203 -12.78 10.27 -15.41
CA SER A 203 -13.22 11.65 -15.61
C SER A 203 -12.27 12.58 -14.83
#